data_0bc3462485d24d991a1c437744c8e632
#
_entry.id   0bc3462485d24d991a1c437744c8e632
#
_cell.length_a   1.000
_cell.length_b   1.000
_cell.length_c   1.000
_cell.angle_alpha   90.00
_cell.angle_beta   90.00
_cell.angle_gamma   90.00
#
_symmetry.space_group_name_H-M   'P 1'
#
loop_
_entity.id
_entity.type
_entity.pdbx_description
1 polymer ?
#
loop_
_entity_poly.entity_id
_entity_poly.type
_entity_poly.pdbx_seq_one_letter_code
_entity_poly.pdbx_strand_id
1 'polypeptide(L)'
;VTRRVWFVSPALNASLRQARFDDGAALDAAGRAAARAAAPSLPVPALAVVSGSRRCRETAELLGLGPAVEHEALAAPDTGSWRGRTLAEVGETSPQDVGRWLGDPEFRAGGGESVADVCGRVSRWLDTLDGETAVPEGGLVIGVVEPELARAAVVHALGAPLSAFWRCDVAPLTVTELSGRGGRWNLRCGRPLAPGRP
;
A
#
# COMPACT_ATOMS: atom_id res chain seq x y z
N VAL A 1 -5.00 0.08 -24.63
CA VAL A 1 -4.34 1.30 -24.15
C VAL A 1 -3.60 0.99 -22.86
N THR A 2 -2.42 1.60 -22.63
CA THR A 2 -1.62 1.38 -21.43
C THR A 2 -2.26 2.10 -20.24
N ARG A 3 -2.55 1.39 -19.15
CA ARG A 3 -2.95 1.95 -17.87
C ARG A 3 -1.73 2.28 -17.04
N ARG A 4 -1.81 3.31 -16.21
CA ARG A 4 -0.76 3.70 -15.27
C ARG A 4 -1.32 3.77 -13.87
N VAL A 5 -0.68 3.07 -12.94
CA VAL A 5 -1.05 3.02 -11.53
C VAL A 5 0.18 3.36 -10.69
N TRP A 6 0.05 4.32 -9.80
CA TRP A 6 1.08 4.66 -8.83
C TRP A 6 0.55 4.37 -7.44
N PHE A 7 1.17 3.44 -6.75
CA PHE A 7 0.92 3.22 -5.33
C PHE A 7 1.92 4.03 -4.50
N VAL A 8 1.41 4.92 -3.70
CA VAL A 8 2.16 5.74 -2.74
C VAL A 8 1.99 5.13 -1.37
N SER A 9 3.10 4.78 -0.72
CA SER A 9 3.06 4.34 0.67
C SER A 9 2.81 5.53 1.60
N PRO A 10 2.07 5.34 2.72
CA PRO A 10 1.71 6.44 3.60
C PRO A 10 2.93 7.01 4.34
N ALA A 11 2.79 8.22 4.84
CA ALA A 11 3.74 8.83 5.75
C ALA A 11 3.78 8.07 7.09
N LEU A 12 4.87 8.25 7.82
CA LEU A 12 5.07 7.59 9.13
C LEU A 12 4.14 8.14 10.21
N ASN A 13 3.81 7.26 11.15
CA ASN A 13 3.21 7.59 12.42
C ASN A 13 3.96 6.88 13.57
N ALA A 14 3.55 7.15 14.81
CA ALA A 14 4.19 6.56 15.98
C ALA A 14 4.09 5.03 15.99
N SER A 15 2.97 4.47 15.55
CA SER A 15 2.73 3.02 15.52
C SER A 15 3.68 2.30 14.58
N LEU A 16 3.91 2.83 13.38
CA LEU A 16 4.88 2.28 12.44
C LEU A 16 6.31 2.30 12.97
N ARG A 17 6.71 3.37 13.69
CA ARG A 17 8.05 3.44 14.29
C ARG A 17 8.26 2.37 15.35
N GLN A 18 7.20 1.88 15.97
CA GLN A 18 7.22 0.82 16.98
C GLN A 18 7.00 -0.56 16.38
N ALA A 19 6.98 -0.71 15.05
CA ALA A 19 6.57 -1.93 14.37
C ALA A 19 5.23 -2.49 14.90
N ARG A 20 4.25 -1.58 15.11
CA ARG A 20 2.93 -1.91 15.61
C ARG A 20 1.98 -2.13 14.44
N PHE A 21 1.22 -3.20 14.47
CA PHE A 21 0.12 -3.44 13.55
C PHE A 21 -0.90 -2.32 13.65
N ASP A 22 -1.50 -1.92 12.53
CA ASP A 22 -2.36 -0.74 12.44
C ASP A 22 -3.38 -0.69 13.59
N ASP A 23 -3.35 0.42 14.33
CA ASP A 23 -4.22 0.70 15.47
C ASP A 23 -5.20 1.86 15.20
N GLY A 24 -5.22 2.38 13.97
CA GLY A 24 -6.00 3.55 13.60
C GLY A 24 -5.37 4.88 14.02
N ALA A 25 -4.09 4.89 14.42
CA ALA A 25 -3.40 6.11 14.81
C ALA A 25 -3.24 7.10 13.66
N ALA A 26 -3.37 8.39 13.96
CA ALA A 26 -3.09 9.49 13.04
C ALA A 26 -1.61 9.56 12.67
N LEU A 27 -1.29 10.32 11.62
CA LEU A 27 0.08 10.73 11.34
C LEU A 27 0.63 11.58 12.50
N ASP A 28 1.90 11.37 12.83
CA ASP A 28 2.60 12.29 13.74
C ASP A 28 2.97 13.61 13.03
N ALA A 29 3.47 14.58 13.80
CA ALA A 29 3.82 15.89 13.26
C ALA A 29 4.87 15.82 12.15
N ALA A 30 5.86 14.93 12.28
CA ALA A 30 6.92 14.73 11.28
C ALA A 30 6.36 14.07 10.01
N GLY A 31 5.50 13.06 10.15
CA GLY A 31 4.82 12.42 9.02
C GLY A 31 3.93 13.39 8.25
N ARG A 32 3.17 14.23 8.95
CA ARG A 32 2.35 15.27 8.33
C ARG A 32 3.20 16.31 7.59
N ALA A 33 4.30 16.76 8.18
CA ALA A 33 5.23 17.69 7.52
C ALA A 33 5.85 17.09 6.26
N ALA A 34 6.30 15.82 6.33
CA ALA A 34 6.89 15.12 5.21
C ALA A 34 5.88 14.92 4.06
N ALA A 35 4.62 14.55 4.36
CA ALA A 35 3.58 14.42 3.35
C ALA A 35 3.28 15.74 2.65
N ARG A 36 3.16 16.86 3.38
CA ARG A 36 2.98 18.18 2.77
C ARG A 36 4.15 18.57 1.87
N ALA A 37 5.38 18.34 2.30
CA ALA A 37 6.58 18.65 1.52
C ALA A 37 6.67 17.83 0.22
N ALA A 38 6.13 16.63 0.22
CA ALA A 38 6.12 15.72 -0.92
C ALA A 38 5.02 16.03 -1.96
N ALA A 39 3.98 16.78 -1.60
CA ALA A 39 2.82 17.07 -2.46
C ALA A 39 3.19 17.58 -3.87
N PRO A 40 4.15 18.53 -4.04
CA PRO A 40 4.50 19.07 -5.37
C PRO A 40 5.13 18.04 -6.32
N SER A 41 5.55 16.87 -5.81
CA SER A 41 6.18 15.83 -6.64
C SER A 41 5.19 14.90 -7.34
N LEU A 42 3.89 15.02 -7.05
CA LEU A 42 2.84 14.21 -7.66
C LEU A 42 2.11 14.98 -8.76
N PRO A 43 1.84 14.34 -9.91
CA PRO A 43 0.95 14.88 -10.93
C PRO A 43 -0.50 14.77 -10.47
N VAL A 44 -1.39 15.51 -11.14
CA VAL A 44 -2.84 15.37 -10.94
C VAL A 44 -3.29 14.02 -11.53
N PRO A 45 -3.89 13.13 -10.75
CA PRO A 45 -4.40 11.87 -11.27
C PRO A 45 -5.75 12.01 -11.97
N ALA A 46 -6.07 11.07 -12.85
CA ALA A 46 -7.42 10.91 -13.38
C ALA A 46 -8.37 10.30 -12.32
N LEU A 47 -7.83 9.46 -11.45
CA LEU A 47 -8.54 8.87 -10.31
C LEU A 47 -7.57 8.77 -9.13
N ALA A 48 -8.01 9.27 -7.97
CA ALA A 48 -7.33 9.04 -6.70
C ALA A 48 -8.08 7.97 -5.90
N VAL A 49 -7.35 6.97 -5.41
CA VAL A 49 -7.90 5.93 -4.53
C VAL A 49 -7.11 5.89 -3.21
N VAL A 50 -7.71 5.35 -2.16
CA VAL A 50 -7.07 5.31 -0.86
C VAL A 50 -7.46 4.05 -0.09
N SER A 51 -6.51 3.45 0.64
CA SER A 51 -6.82 2.49 1.69
C SER A 51 -7.58 3.16 2.82
N GLY A 52 -8.55 2.44 3.42
CA GLY A 52 -9.41 2.98 4.48
C GLY A 52 -8.71 3.24 5.82
N SER A 53 -7.39 3.03 5.96
CA SER A 53 -6.68 3.37 7.18
C SER A 53 -6.57 4.88 7.36
N ARG A 54 -6.56 5.34 8.61
CA ARG A 54 -6.47 6.76 8.92
C ARG A 54 -5.21 7.40 8.36
N ARG A 55 -4.05 6.73 8.49
CA ARG A 55 -2.78 7.25 7.95
C ARG A 55 -2.77 7.38 6.43
N CYS A 56 -3.40 6.46 5.70
CA CYS A 56 -3.52 6.57 4.25
C CYS A 56 -4.41 7.74 3.85
N ARG A 57 -5.57 7.91 4.49
CA ARG A 57 -6.46 9.06 4.24
C ARG A 57 -5.78 10.41 4.52
N GLU A 58 -5.17 10.54 5.71
CA GLU A 58 -4.44 11.78 6.07
C GLU A 58 -3.25 12.05 5.12
N THR A 59 -2.55 11.01 4.67
CA THR A 59 -1.47 11.15 3.68
C THR A 59 -2.02 11.62 2.34
N ALA A 60 -3.10 11.02 1.83
CA ALA A 60 -3.72 11.40 0.56
C ALA A 60 -4.19 12.86 0.58
N GLU A 61 -4.82 13.28 1.67
CA GLU A 61 -5.26 14.68 1.88
C GLU A 61 -4.07 15.64 1.85
N LEU A 62 -3.00 15.35 2.60
CA LEU A 62 -1.81 16.19 2.69
C LEU A 62 -0.99 16.22 1.40
N LEU A 63 -1.05 15.18 0.58
CA LEU A 63 -0.48 15.13 -0.76
C LEU A 63 -1.31 15.91 -1.81
N GLY A 64 -2.49 16.43 -1.42
CA GLY A 64 -3.34 17.21 -2.30
C GLY A 64 -4.02 16.40 -3.41
N LEU A 65 -4.27 15.10 -3.17
CA LEU A 65 -4.88 14.21 -4.18
C LEU A 65 -6.39 14.44 -4.36
N GLY A 66 -6.99 15.41 -3.64
CA GLY A 66 -8.42 15.69 -3.69
C GLY A 66 -9.26 14.61 -3.01
N PRO A 67 -10.54 14.51 -3.34
CA PRO A 67 -11.38 13.44 -2.80
C PRO A 67 -10.94 12.11 -3.37
N ALA A 68 -10.22 11.32 -2.56
CA ALA A 68 -9.81 9.98 -2.92
C ALA A 68 -10.91 8.97 -2.58
N VAL A 69 -11.15 8.02 -3.47
CA VAL A 69 -12.18 6.99 -3.31
C VAL A 69 -11.61 5.82 -2.52
N GLU A 70 -12.28 5.43 -1.45
CA GLU A 70 -11.98 4.17 -0.78
C GLU A 70 -12.46 3.00 -1.64
N HIS A 71 -11.59 2.01 -1.84
CA HIS A 71 -11.91 0.81 -2.60
C HIS A 71 -11.64 -0.43 -1.75
N GLU A 72 -12.63 -1.32 -1.64
CA GLU A 72 -12.56 -2.53 -0.79
C GLU A 72 -11.33 -3.39 -1.13
N ALA A 73 -11.04 -3.59 -2.42
CA ALA A 73 -9.86 -4.35 -2.84
C ALA A 73 -8.52 -3.74 -2.41
N LEU A 74 -8.52 -2.45 -2.03
CA LEU A 74 -7.35 -1.72 -1.53
C LEU A 74 -7.45 -1.42 -0.03
N ALA A 75 -8.37 -2.05 0.70
CA ALA A 75 -8.45 -1.92 2.14
C ALA A 75 -7.13 -2.30 2.83
N ALA A 76 -6.84 -1.72 3.98
CA ALA A 76 -5.72 -2.15 4.80
C ALA A 76 -5.86 -3.65 5.13
N PRO A 77 -4.74 -4.42 5.20
CA PRO A 77 -4.83 -5.83 5.56
C PRO A 77 -5.45 -6.03 6.93
N ASP A 78 -6.37 -6.99 7.03
CA ASP A 78 -6.90 -7.40 8.33
C ASP A 78 -5.87 -8.25 9.06
N THR A 79 -5.40 -7.77 10.20
CA THR A 79 -4.45 -8.47 11.07
C THR A 79 -5.11 -9.11 12.28
N GLY A 80 -6.45 -9.17 12.31
CA GLY A 80 -7.22 -9.84 13.33
C GLY A 80 -6.83 -9.42 14.74
N SER A 81 -6.55 -10.41 15.61
CA SER A 81 -6.17 -10.17 17.01
C SER A 81 -4.79 -9.54 17.20
N TRP A 82 -3.98 -9.40 16.15
CA TRP A 82 -2.69 -8.70 16.21
C TRP A 82 -2.82 -7.18 16.09
N ARG A 83 -3.98 -6.70 15.64
CA ARG A 83 -4.24 -5.27 15.53
C ARG A 83 -3.90 -4.51 16.80
N GLY A 84 -3.14 -3.42 16.67
CA GLY A 84 -2.73 -2.59 17.78
C GLY A 84 -1.61 -3.14 18.66
N ARG A 85 -1.13 -4.36 18.40
CA ARG A 85 0.03 -4.94 19.10
C ARG A 85 1.30 -4.65 18.32
N THR A 86 2.43 -4.57 19.00
CA THR A 86 3.74 -4.53 18.33
C THR A 86 4.14 -5.93 17.87
N LEU A 87 5.02 -6.00 16.88
CA LEU A 87 5.59 -7.27 16.43
C LEU A 87 6.35 -7.99 17.58
N ALA A 88 6.99 -7.22 18.47
CA ALA A 88 7.65 -7.77 19.66
C ALA A 88 6.66 -8.42 20.61
N GLU A 89 5.55 -7.74 20.96
CA GLU A 89 4.49 -8.28 21.83
C GLU A 89 3.85 -9.55 21.25
N VAL A 90 3.69 -9.62 19.93
CA VAL A 90 3.20 -10.84 19.27
C VAL A 90 4.27 -11.93 19.33
N GLY A 91 5.54 -11.58 19.07
CA GLY A 91 6.65 -12.52 19.14
C GLY A 91 6.88 -13.14 20.52
N GLU A 92 6.66 -12.38 21.60
CA GLU A 92 6.73 -12.89 22.97
C GLU A 92 5.64 -13.90 23.28
N THR A 93 4.42 -13.70 22.77
CA THR A 93 3.27 -14.55 23.07
C THR A 93 3.05 -15.69 22.08
N SER A 94 3.47 -15.51 20.82
CA SER A 94 3.23 -16.46 19.74
C SER A 94 4.38 -16.46 18.72
N PRO A 95 5.63 -16.82 19.12
CA PRO A 95 6.79 -16.74 18.26
C PRO A 95 6.68 -17.65 17.02
N GLN A 96 6.01 -18.79 17.16
CA GLN A 96 5.79 -19.71 16.04
C GLN A 96 4.86 -19.09 14.97
N ASP A 97 3.86 -18.32 15.38
CA ASP A 97 2.93 -17.66 14.46
C ASP A 97 3.62 -16.52 13.68
N VAL A 98 4.55 -15.80 14.32
CA VAL A 98 5.39 -14.81 13.61
C VAL A 98 6.24 -15.51 12.54
N GLY A 99 6.85 -16.65 12.87
CA GLY A 99 7.62 -17.46 11.91
C GLY A 99 6.77 -17.94 10.73
N ARG A 100 5.55 -18.40 11.02
CA ARG A 100 4.58 -18.81 9.99
C ARG A 100 4.14 -17.61 9.12
N TRP A 101 3.82 -16.49 9.73
CA TRP A 101 3.42 -15.28 9.01
C TRP A 101 4.48 -14.81 8.00
N LEU A 102 5.76 -14.95 8.33
CA LEU A 102 6.87 -14.60 7.44
C LEU A 102 7.16 -15.67 6.38
N GLY A 103 6.86 -16.94 6.65
CA GLY A 103 7.26 -18.07 5.80
C GLY A 103 6.14 -18.76 5.03
N ASP A 104 4.89 -18.61 5.49
CA ASP A 104 3.72 -19.27 4.91
C ASP A 104 2.72 -18.22 4.39
N PRO A 105 2.62 -18.02 3.07
CA PRO A 105 1.71 -17.02 2.50
C PRO A 105 0.22 -17.26 2.78
N GLU A 106 -0.17 -18.47 3.16
CA GLU A 106 -1.56 -18.83 3.50
C GLU A 106 -1.87 -18.60 4.98
N PHE A 107 -0.85 -18.32 5.81
CA PHE A 107 -1.06 -18.09 7.23
C PHE A 107 -1.82 -16.78 7.47
N ARG A 108 -2.87 -16.85 8.30
CA ARG A 108 -3.71 -15.69 8.64
C ARG A 108 -3.23 -15.06 9.94
N ALA A 109 -2.58 -13.91 9.83
CA ALA A 109 -2.09 -13.13 10.98
C ALA A 109 -3.24 -12.78 11.94
N GLY A 110 -3.16 -13.27 13.16
CA GLY A 110 -4.21 -13.02 14.16
C GLY A 110 -5.62 -13.52 13.78
N GLY A 111 -5.75 -14.41 12.80
CA GLY A 111 -7.03 -14.87 12.26
C GLY A 111 -7.65 -13.93 11.20
N GLY A 112 -6.93 -12.91 10.77
CA GLY A 112 -7.36 -11.98 9.72
C GLY A 112 -7.06 -12.48 8.30
N GLU A 113 -6.48 -11.64 7.45
CA GLU A 113 -6.08 -11.99 6.08
C GLU A 113 -4.70 -12.65 6.03
N SER A 114 -4.52 -13.53 5.06
CA SER A 114 -3.21 -14.06 4.66
C SER A 114 -2.56 -13.17 3.59
N VAL A 115 -1.26 -13.36 3.34
CA VAL A 115 -0.56 -12.74 2.21
C VAL A 115 -1.23 -13.12 0.89
N ALA A 116 -1.68 -14.37 0.75
CA ALA A 116 -2.38 -14.85 -0.44
C ALA A 116 -3.71 -14.11 -0.66
N ASP A 117 -4.49 -13.87 0.40
CA ASP A 117 -5.74 -13.09 0.30
C ASP A 117 -5.47 -11.66 -0.20
N VAL A 118 -4.49 -10.97 0.40
CA VAL A 118 -4.10 -9.61 0.02
C VAL A 118 -3.62 -9.55 -1.42
N CYS A 119 -2.72 -10.44 -1.82
CA CYS A 119 -2.23 -10.54 -3.20
C CYS A 119 -3.37 -10.83 -4.18
N GLY A 120 -4.27 -11.74 -3.83
CA GLY A 120 -5.41 -12.12 -4.68
C GLY A 120 -6.38 -10.95 -4.92
N ARG A 121 -6.70 -10.13 -3.91
CA ARG A 121 -7.60 -8.98 -4.11
C ARG A 121 -6.96 -7.83 -4.86
N VAL A 122 -5.67 -7.56 -4.62
CA VAL A 122 -4.93 -6.52 -5.33
C VAL A 122 -4.74 -6.88 -6.81
N SER A 123 -4.39 -8.14 -7.13
CA SER A 123 -4.24 -8.58 -8.51
C SER A 123 -5.55 -8.46 -9.28
N ARG A 124 -6.66 -8.94 -8.72
CA ARG A 124 -7.98 -8.80 -9.34
C ARG A 124 -8.33 -7.35 -9.60
N TRP A 125 -8.08 -6.45 -8.64
CA TRP A 125 -8.32 -5.03 -8.83
C TRP A 125 -7.50 -4.45 -9.98
N LEU A 126 -6.21 -4.75 -10.07
CA LEU A 126 -5.35 -4.32 -11.17
C LEU A 126 -5.85 -4.82 -12.52
N ASP A 127 -6.34 -6.06 -12.59
CA ASP A 127 -6.87 -6.66 -13.81
C ASP A 127 -8.22 -6.03 -14.24
N THR A 128 -9.01 -5.51 -13.30
CA THR A 128 -10.29 -4.82 -13.63
C THR A 128 -10.10 -3.43 -14.23
N LEU A 129 -8.94 -2.80 -14.03
CA LEU A 129 -8.69 -1.43 -14.50
C LEU A 129 -8.78 -1.27 -16.03
N ASP A 130 -8.58 -2.34 -16.79
CA ASP A 130 -8.73 -2.30 -18.26
C ASP A 130 -10.18 -2.03 -18.70
N GLY A 131 -11.16 -2.45 -17.89
CA GLY A 131 -12.59 -2.20 -18.10
C GLY A 131 -13.14 -1.00 -17.34
N GLU A 132 -12.32 -0.30 -16.55
CA GLU A 132 -12.77 0.81 -15.70
C GLU A 132 -13.04 2.06 -16.51
N THR A 133 -14.31 2.44 -16.62
CA THR A 133 -14.76 3.60 -17.39
C THR A 133 -14.47 4.94 -16.70
N ALA A 134 -14.29 4.95 -15.38
CA ALA A 134 -13.93 6.15 -14.62
C ALA A 134 -12.51 6.64 -14.89
N VAL A 135 -11.65 5.79 -15.46
CA VAL A 135 -10.27 6.14 -15.82
C VAL A 135 -10.16 6.26 -17.34
N PRO A 136 -9.98 7.48 -17.88
CA PRO A 136 -9.82 7.66 -19.32
C PRO A 136 -8.58 6.92 -19.84
N GLU A 137 -8.56 6.67 -21.15
CA GLU A 137 -7.43 6.02 -21.80
C GLU A 137 -6.11 6.76 -21.53
N GLY A 138 -5.09 6.02 -21.09
CA GLY A 138 -3.81 6.61 -20.68
C GLY A 138 -3.85 7.39 -19.36
N GLY A 139 -5.01 7.43 -18.69
CA GLY A 139 -5.17 8.10 -17.41
C GLY A 139 -4.30 7.46 -16.32
N LEU A 140 -3.88 8.29 -15.37
CA LEU A 140 -3.10 7.88 -14.22
C LEU A 140 -4.02 7.67 -13.01
N VAL A 141 -3.94 6.50 -12.39
CA VAL A 141 -4.52 6.23 -11.08
C VAL A 141 -3.42 6.43 -10.03
N ILE A 142 -3.67 7.24 -9.00
CA ILE A 142 -2.80 7.32 -7.84
C ILE A 142 -3.54 6.77 -6.63
N GLY A 143 -2.94 5.76 -5.97
CA GLY A 143 -3.45 5.17 -4.74
C GLY A 143 -2.52 5.42 -3.57
N VAL A 144 -3.02 5.98 -2.47
CA VAL A 144 -2.29 5.95 -1.19
C VAL A 144 -2.70 4.69 -0.45
N VAL A 145 -1.79 3.74 -0.38
CA VAL A 145 -2.08 2.39 0.09
C VAL A 145 -1.07 1.91 1.12
N GLU A 146 -1.49 0.97 1.95
CA GLU A 146 -0.59 0.33 2.90
C GLU A 146 0.58 -0.36 2.17
N PRO A 147 1.78 -0.43 2.76
CA PRO A 147 2.94 -1.04 2.13
C PRO A 147 2.70 -2.46 1.62
N GLU A 148 1.86 -3.23 2.30
CA GLU A 148 1.51 -4.60 1.93
C GLU A 148 0.82 -4.66 0.56
N LEU A 149 0.00 -3.64 0.22
CA LEU A 149 -0.67 -3.61 -1.08
C LEU A 149 0.29 -3.26 -2.20
N ALA A 150 1.27 -2.39 -1.93
CA ALA A 150 2.35 -2.12 -2.87
C ALA A 150 3.20 -3.38 -3.11
N ARG A 151 3.53 -4.16 -2.05
CA ARG A 151 4.20 -5.47 -2.19
C ARG A 151 3.39 -6.44 -3.02
N ALA A 152 2.08 -6.53 -2.78
CA ALA A 152 1.19 -7.39 -3.55
C ALA A 152 1.20 -7.03 -5.04
N ALA A 153 1.18 -5.74 -5.37
CA ALA A 153 1.28 -5.26 -6.75
C ALA A 153 2.64 -5.61 -7.40
N VAL A 154 3.74 -5.53 -6.64
CA VAL A 154 5.08 -5.95 -7.10
C VAL A 154 5.10 -7.45 -7.41
N VAL A 155 4.62 -8.28 -6.50
CA VAL A 155 4.53 -9.74 -6.67
C VAL A 155 3.71 -10.08 -7.92
N HIS A 156 2.54 -9.44 -8.09
CA HIS A 156 1.69 -9.63 -9.26
C HIS A 156 2.38 -9.19 -10.56
N ALA A 157 2.92 -7.98 -10.61
CA ALA A 157 3.54 -7.43 -11.82
C ALA A 157 4.74 -8.25 -12.32
N LEU A 158 5.49 -8.86 -11.40
CA LEU A 158 6.65 -9.70 -11.72
C LEU A 158 6.29 -11.17 -11.96
N GLY A 159 5.05 -11.58 -11.70
CA GLY A 159 4.70 -13.01 -11.67
C GLY A 159 5.53 -13.79 -10.64
N ALA A 160 5.94 -13.12 -9.56
CA ALA A 160 6.78 -13.71 -8.53
C ALA A 160 5.97 -14.65 -7.62
N PRO A 161 6.60 -15.66 -7.01
CA PRO A 161 5.92 -16.49 -6.04
C PRO A 161 5.55 -15.65 -4.80
N LEU A 162 4.46 -16.00 -4.12
CA LEU A 162 3.99 -15.28 -2.91
C LEU A 162 5.05 -15.23 -1.80
N SER A 163 5.98 -16.17 -1.75
CA SER A 163 7.13 -16.16 -0.83
C SER A 163 8.09 -14.98 -1.04
N ALA A 164 7.98 -14.26 -2.16
CA ALA A 164 8.76 -13.05 -2.41
C ALA A 164 8.18 -11.79 -1.71
N PHE A 165 6.96 -11.87 -1.18
CA PHE A 165 6.22 -10.73 -0.64
C PHE A 165 7.01 -9.95 0.42
N TRP A 166 7.56 -10.64 1.42
CA TRP A 166 8.33 -10.02 2.51
C TRP A 166 9.76 -9.65 2.12
N ARG A 167 10.19 -9.98 0.89
CA ARG A 167 11.51 -9.63 0.35
C ARG A 167 11.52 -8.30 -0.39
N CYS A 168 10.35 -7.66 -0.52
CA CYS A 168 10.19 -6.35 -1.13
C CYS A 168 10.01 -5.29 -0.05
N ASP A 169 10.98 -4.40 0.10
CA ASP A 169 10.86 -3.27 1.01
C ASP A 169 10.11 -2.10 0.36
N VAL A 170 9.18 -1.53 1.11
CA VAL A 170 8.41 -0.34 0.71
C VAL A 170 8.59 0.72 1.78
N ALA A 171 9.41 1.72 1.48
CA ALA A 171 9.66 2.82 2.39
C ALA A 171 8.49 3.82 2.42
N PRO A 172 8.29 4.57 3.50
CA PRO A 172 7.29 5.62 3.58
C PRO A 172 7.47 6.69 2.49
N LEU A 173 6.38 7.21 1.97
CA LEU A 173 6.36 8.24 0.91
C LEU A 173 7.22 7.85 -0.31
N THR A 174 7.18 6.59 -0.70
CA THR A 174 7.74 6.11 -1.96
C THR A 174 6.64 5.68 -2.91
N VAL A 175 6.95 5.69 -4.20
CA VAL A 175 6.03 5.31 -5.26
C VAL A 175 6.45 3.98 -5.86
N THR A 176 5.48 3.08 -5.97
CA THR A 176 5.52 1.89 -6.81
C THR A 176 4.72 2.19 -8.06
N GLU A 177 5.40 2.32 -9.20
CA GLU A 177 4.80 2.71 -10.47
C GLU A 177 4.56 1.47 -11.34
N LEU A 178 3.32 1.26 -11.76
CA LEU A 178 2.94 0.21 -12.70
C LEU A 178 2.46 0.84 -14.00
N SER A 179 2.81 0.23 -15.12
CA SER A 179 2.27 0.60 -16.43
C SER A 179 2.05 -0.66 -17.26
N GLY A 180 0.85 -0.85 -17.78
CA GLY A 180 0.52 -2.08 -18.46
C GLY A 180 -0.88 -2.15 -19.03
N ARG A 181 -1.24 -3.33 -19.53
CA ARG A 181 -2.57 -3.69 -20.03
C ARG A 181 -2.73 -5.20 -20.04
N GLY A 182 -3.96 -5.69 -19.95
CA GLY A 182 -4.28 -7.11 -20.10
C GLY A 182 -3.51 -8.01 -19.13
N GLY A 183 -3.40 -7.61 -17.87
CA GLY A 183 -2.68 -8.36 -16.83
C GLY A 183 -1.14 -8.33 -16.94
N ARG A 184 -0.58 -7.64 -17.94
CA ARG A 184 0.88 -7.52 -18.09
C ARG A 184 1.35 -6.14 -17.65
N TRP A 185 2.12 -6.08 -16.59
CA TRP A 185 2.59 -4.86 -15.95
C TRP A 185 4.12 -4.71 -16.03
N ASN A 186 4.58 -3.51 -16.41
CA ASN A 186 5.96 -3.08 -16.18
C ASN A 186 6.00 -2.35 -14.83
N LEU A 187 7.13 -2.47 -14.14
CA LEU A 187 7.27 -2.03 -12.77
C LEU A 187 8.48 -1.12 -12.60
N ARG A 188 8.31 -0.04 -11.82
CA ARG A 188 9.38 0.76 -11.24
C ARG A 188 9.08 0.95 -9.75
N CYS A 189 9.99 0.52 -8.87
CA CYS A 189 9.80 0.54 -7.43
C CYS A 189 10.65 1.59 -6.73
N GLY A 190 10.16 2.06 -5.58
CA GLY A 190 10.97 2.72 -4.58
C GLY A 190 11.37 4.16 -4.90
N ARG A 191 10.74 4.82 -5.87
CA ARG A 191 11.02 6.24 -6.13
C ARG A 191 10.52 7.09 -4.96
N PRO A 192 11.41 7.78 -4.21
CA PRO A 192 10.97 8.66 -3.15
C PRO A 192 10.16 9.84 -3.72
N LEU A 193 9.13 10.25 -3.00
CA LEU A 193 8.52 11.56 -3.20
C LEU A 193 9.47 12.59 -2.61
N ALA A 194 10.15 13.35 -3.49
CA ALA A 194 11.05 14.40 -3.05
C ALA A 194 10.25 15.60 -2.52
N PRO A 195 10.75 16.31 -1.48
CA PRO A 195 10.21 17.63 -1.16
C PRO A 195 10.35 18.52 -2.39
N GLY A 196 9.31 19.34 -2.68
CA GLY A 196 9.38 20.32 -3.73
C GLY A 196 10.66 21.16 -3.60
N ARG A 197 11.39 21.36 -4.69
CA ARG A 197 12.48 22.35 -4.69
C ARG A 197 11.87 23.71 -4.41
N PRO A 198 12.47 24.49 -3.49
CA PRO A 198 12.03 25.85 -3.23
C PRO A 198 12.12 26.72 -4.49
#